data_ebae3da653d8548e70c6b6588ed0b55b
#
_entry.id   ebae3da653d8548e70c6b6588ed0b55b
#
_cell.length_a   1.000
_cell.length_b   1.000
_cell.length_c   1.000
_cell.angle_alpha   90.00
_cell.angle_beta   90.00
_cell.angle_gamma   90.00
#
_symmetry.space_group_name_H-M   'P 1'
#
loop_
_entity.id
_entity.type
_entity.pdbx_description
1 polymer ?
#
loop_
_entity_poly.entity_id
_entity_poly.type
_entity_poly.pdbx_seq_one_letter_code
_entity_poly.pdbx_strand_id
1 'polypeptide(L)'
;VDRTSLILDIFAKRAFTREGKLQVELAQLKYSLPRLIGLNRNLSRLAGGIGTRGPGEQKLELDRRRIKAKINDIQNELSELTKGRETKRKQRVRRQVPVISIVGYTNAGKSTLLNTMMESEYSNVKAENKKVFSDDMVFATLDTELRKVRLPGGRRAVFSDTVGFIKKLPTEIIEAFKETLEEIKYADLIIHLIDINDENVLNHKETTTELIGKITDRDIPVLTVYNKIDKAANNKLITASTYDVIYISAKNKLNIDVLLEAVDFKINGEKHKYTLKIPNSNIKEYYWLCDNRFVEDTEFDGEGVNFNVILYDDEKGRYGNYLKGESNE
;
A
#
# COMPACT_ATOMS: atom_id res chain seq x y z
N VAL A 1 27.76 12.10 10.36
CA VAL A 1 26.48 11.72 9.74
C VAL A 1 25.69 11.00 10.80
N ASP A 2 24.52 11.48 11.16
CA ASP A 2 23.64 10.77 12.07
C ASP A 2 22.64 9.88 11.29
N ARG A 3 21.92 9.03 12.04
CA ARG A 3 20.97 8.07 11.46
C ARG A 3 19.87 8.77 10.63
N THR A 4 19.37 9.91 11.08
CA THR A 4 18.30 10.65 10.41
C THR A 4 18.78 11.23 9.07
N SER A 5 19.97 11.83 9.06
CA SER A 5 20.59 12.32 7.82
C SER A 5 20.78 11.19 6.81
N LEU A 6 21.28 10.03 7.24
CA LEU A 6 21.45 8.86 6.36
C LEU A 6 20.13 8.38 5.76
N ILE A 7 19.06 8.32 6.57
CA ILE A 7 17.72 7.93 6.10
C ILE A 7 17.23 8.92 5.03
N LEU A 8 17.36 10.22 5.29
CA LEU A 8 16.97 11.28 4.34
C LEU A 8 17.75 11.21 3.04
N ASP A 9 19.04 10.88 3.09
CA ASP A 9 19.88 10.71 1.89
C ASP A 9 19.45 9.48 1.07
N ILE A 10 19.08 8.38 1.73
CA ILE A 10 18.51 7.19 1.06
C ILE A 10 17.19 7.55 0.39
N PHE A 11 16.31 8.27 1.08
CA PHE A 11 15.04 8.71 0.53
C PHE A 11 15.21 9.67 -0.65
N ALA A 12 16.17 10.59 -0.58
CA ALA A 12 16.47 11.51 -1.70
C ALA A 12 16.88 10.75 -2.97
N LYS A 13 17.61 9.65 -2.83
CA LYS A 13 18.00 8.79 -3.96
C LYS A 13 16.83 7.95 -4.50
N ARG A 14 15.79 7.70 -3.70
CA ARG A 14 14.65 6.83 -4.03
C ARG A 14 13.37 7.59 -4.40
N ALA A 15 13.35 8.90 -4.25
CA ALA A 15 12.23 9.75 -4.67
C ALA A 15 12.25 9.94 -6.19
N PHE A 16 11.37 9.25 -6.90
CA PHE A 16 11.24 9.37 -8.36
C PHE A 16 10.12 10.34 -8.74
N THR A 17 9.02 10.35 -7.98
CA THR A 17 7.89 11.24 -8.24
C THR A 17 8.19 12.67 -7.78
N ARG A 18 7.49 13.65 -8.38
CA ARG A 18 7.54 15.05 -7.93
C ARG A 18 7.16 15.17 -6.46
N GLU A 19 6.14 14.45 -6.05
CA GLU A 19 5.65 14.44 -4.69
C GLU A 19 6.67 13.87 -3.70
N GLY A 20 7.22 12.68 -3.96
CA GLY A 20 8.24 12.08 -3.12
C GLY A 20 9.47 12.98 -2.98
N LYS A 21 9.90 13.65 -4.06
CA LYS A 21 10.99 14.64 -4.01
C LYS A 21 10.68 15.82 -3.09
N LEU A 22 9.47 16.38 -3.19
CA LEU A 22 9.02 17.47 -2.33
C LEU A 22 8.93 17.05 -0.86
N GLN A 23 8.43 15.84 -0.57
CA GLN A 23 8.35 15.30 0.78
C GLN A 23 9.73 15.10 1.40
N VAL A 24 10.69 14.57 0.65
CA VAL A 24 12.08 14.42 1.12
C VAL A 24 12.72 15.78 1.35
N GLU A 25 12.57 16.72 0.43
CA GLU A 25 13.10 18.08 0.56
C GLU A 25 12.51 18.78 1.78
N LEU A 26 11.20 18.66 2.02
CA LEU A 26 10.51 19.17 3.21
C LEU A 26 11.12 18.59 4.49
N ALA A 27 11.32 17.26 4.53
CA ALA A 27 11.93 16.59 5.68
C ALA A 27 13.37 17.07 5.92
N GLN A 28 14.19 17.20 4.88
CA GLN A 28 15.56 17.70 4.97
C GLN A 28 15.61 19.16 5.50
N LEU A 29 14.72 20.02 5.00
CA LEU A 29 14.64 21.42 5.46
C LEU A 29 14.17 21.51 6.92
N LYS A 30 13.15 20.77 7.32
CA LYS A 30 12.68 20.70 8.72
C LYS A 30 13.76 20.16 9.65
N TYR A 31 14.50 19.15 9.21
CA TYR A 31 15.59 18.55 9.97
C TYR A 31 16.80 19.48 10.12
N SER A 32 17.14 20.26 9.10
CA SER A 32 18.30 21.18 9.12
C SER A 32 18.00 22.48 9.87
N LEU A 33 16.75 22.97 9.87
CA LEU A 33 16.36 24.25 10.45
C LEU A 33 16.75 24.43 11.94
N PRO A 34 16.49 23.47 12.86
CA PRO A 34 16.94 23.58 14.25
C PRO A 34 18.46 23.54 14.41
N ARG A 35 19.15 22.82 13.54
CA ARG A 35 20.62 22.64 13.59
C ARG A 35 21.40 23.88 13.19
N LEU A 36 20.84 24.71 12.31
CA LEU A 36 21.42 26.02 11.98
C LEU A 36 21.52 26.92 13.23
N ILE A 37 20.62 26.77 14.21
CA ILE A 37 20.64 27.54 15.44
C ILE A 37 21.78 27.09 16.38
N GLY A 38 22.09 25.78 16.38
CA GLY A 38 23.13 25.21 17.25
C GLY A 38 24.57 25.54 16.85
N LEU A 39 24.83 25.69 15.55
CA LEU A 39 26.16 26.04 15.02
C LEU A 39 26.61 27.45 15.41
N ASN A 40 25.70 28.37 15.71
CA ASN A 40 25.99 29.75 15.95
C ASN A 40 26.38 30.08 17.40
N ARG A 41 26.07 29.25 18.38
CA ARG A 41 26.54 29.44 19.77
C ARG A 41 28.08 29.44 19.89
N ASN A 42 28.77 28.81 18.92
CA ASN A 42 30.22 28.76 18.90
C ASN A 42 30.84 29.95 18.12
N LEU A 43 30.08 30.57 17.21
CA LEU A 43 30.55 31.72 16.41
C LEU A 43 30.28 33.07 17.11
N SER A 44 29.22 33.15 17.93
CA SER A 44 28.87 34.38 18.65
C SER A 44 29.75 34.65 19.88
N ARG A 45 30.62 33.71 20.28
CA ARG A 45 31.61 33.94 21.38
C ARG A 45 32.83 34.73 20.98
N LEU A 46 33.01 35.03 19.67
CA LEU A 46 34.25 35.61 19.14
C LEU A 46 34.17 37.08 18.68
N ALA A 47 33.02 37.74 18.72
CA ALA A 47 32.96 39.15 18.34
C ALA A 47 31.74 39.88 18.92
N GLY A 48 31.94 40.85 19.76
CA GLY A 48 31.04 41.96 19.87
C GLY A 48 30.57 42.29 21.28
N GLY A 49 30.67 43.57 21.60
CA GLY A 49 30.16 44.19 22.78
C GLY A 49 28.61 44.12 22.88
N ILE A 50 28.11 44.41 24.03
CA ILE A 50 26.68 44.37 24.42
C ILE A 50 25.84 45.23 23.45
N GLY A 51 24.96 44.62 22.67
CA GLY A 51 23.87 45.31 21.92
C GLY A 51 23.94 45.33 20.39
N THR A 52 24.99 44.83 19.73
CA THR A 52 25.03 44.76 18.25
C THR A 52 24.91 43.34 17.73
N ARG A 53 23.88 43.08 16.91
CA ARG A 53 23.79 41.84 16.14
C ARG A 53 24.93 41.81 15.13
N GLY A 54 25.87 40.86 15.28
CA GLY A 54 27.00 40.71 14.38
C GLY A 54 26.54 40.29 12.97
N PRO A 55 27.38 40.54 11.91
CA PRO A 55 27.03 40.21 10.52
C PRO A 55 26.75 38.71 10.32
N GLY A 56 27.28 37.82 11.15
CA GLY A 56 26.98 36.40 11.19
C GLY A 56 25.55 36.08 11.67
N GLU A 57 25.02 36.83 12.64
CA GLU A 57 23.64 36.65 13.10
C GLU A 57 22.63 37.13 12.07
N GLN A 58 22.92 38.23 11.35
CA GLN A 58 22.05 38.71 10.27
C GLN A 58 21.98 37.73 9.11
N LYS A 59 23.11 37.16 8.71
CA LYS A 59 23.15 36.15 7.66
C LYS A 59 22.36 34.89 8.03
N LEU A 60 22.50 34.42 9.26
CA LEU A 60 21.80 33.25 9.76
C LEU A 60 20.27 33.47 9.83
N GLU A 61 19.83 34.65 10.26
CA GLU A 61 18.41 35.00 10.26
C GLU A 61 17.84 35.09 8.86
N LEU A 62 18.58 35.61 7.88
CA LEU A 62 18.19 35.60 6.48
C LEU A 62 18.08 34.16 5.93
N ASP A 63 19.05 33.30 6.21
CA ASP A 63 19.01 31.91 5.76
C ASP A 63 17.84 31.15 6.41
N ARG A 64 17.57 31.38 7.69
CA ARG A 64 16.40 30.84 8.39
C ARG A 64 15.07 31.29 7.77
N ARG A 65 14.95 32.56 7.39
CA ARG A 65 13.76 33.11 6.72
C ARG A 65 13.58 32.47 5.35
N ARG A 66 14.66 32.31 4.58
CA ARG A 66 14.64 31.64 3.27
C ARG A 66 14.18 30.19 3.40
N ILE A 67 14.73 29.44 4.37
CA ILE A 67 14.33 28.05 4.59
C ILE A 67 12.87 27.95 5.02
N LYS A 68 12.38 28.82 5.90
CA LYS A 68 10.97 28.85 6.29
C LYS A 68 10.05 29.18 5.11
N ALA A 69 10.43 30.16 4.26
CA ALA A 69 9.66 30.45 3.06
C ALA A 69 9.59 29.23 2.13
N LYS A 70 10.73 28.56 1.90
CA LYS A 70 10.78 27.37 1.08
C LYS A 70 9.95 26.20 1.67
N ILE A 71 9.94 26.01 2.97
CA ILE A 71 9.07 25.04 3.65
C ILE A 71 7.59 25.35 3.35
N ASN A 72 7.17 26.62 3.46
CA ASN A 72 5.79 27.00 3.17
C ASN A 72 5.42 26.78 1.70
N ASP A 73 6.30 27.10 0.77
CA ASP A 73 6.08 26.90 -0.66
C ASP A 73 5.90 25.41 -0.97
N ILE A 74 6.77 24.54 -0.43
CA ILE A 74 6.67 23.10 -0.60
C ILE A 74 5.37 22.55 0.01
N GLN A 75 4.99 23.02 1.19
CA GLN A 75 3.73 22.59 1.83
C GLN A 75 2.50 22.98 1.01
N ASN A 76 2.49 24.16 0.41
CA ASN A 76 1.43 24.60 -0.48
C ASN A 76 1.34 23.71 -1.73
N GLU A 77 2.49 23.41 -2.35
CA GLU A 77 2.56 22.54 -3.52
C GLU A 77 2.09 21.11 -3.21
N LEU A 78 2.50 20.54 -2.09
CA LEU A 78 2.02 19.23 -1.62
C LEU A 78 0.51 19.23 -1.40
N SER A 79 -0.05 20.29 -0.78
CA SER A 79 -1.48 20.44 -0.57
C SER A 79 -2.28 20.43 -1.89
N GLU A 80 -1.77 21.05 -2.94
CA GLU A 80 -2.41 21.02 -4.27
C GLU A 80 -2.38 19.61 -4.87
N LEU A 81 -1.28 18.88 -4.74
CA LEU A 81 -1.17 17.50 -5.19
C LEU A 81 -2.16 16.58 -4.47
N THR A 82 -2.35 16.80 -3.16
CA THR A 82 -3.31 16.05 -2.33
C THR A 82 -4.75 16.22 -2.81
N LYS A 83 -5.17 17.42 -3.20
CA LYS A 83 -6.52 17.68 -3.78
C LYS A 83 -6.76 16.82 -5.03
N GLY A 84 -5.75 16.65 -5.88
CA GLY A 84 -5.84 15.81 -7.07
C GLY A 84 -6.05 14.32 -6.71
N ARG A 85 -5.43 13.83 -5.62
CA ARG A 85 -5.63 12.45 -5.12
C ARG A 85 -7.03 12.25 -4.54
N GLU A 86 -7.55 13.21 -3.78
CA GLU A 86 -8.92 13.13 -3.26
C GLU A 86 -9.96 12.97 -4.35
N THR A 87 -9.78 13.65 -5.48
CA THR A 87 -10.69 13.50 -6.63
C THR A 87 -10.65 12.08 -7.20
N LYS A 88 -9.45 11.52 -7.41
CA LYS A 88 -9.27 10.12 -7.85
C LYS A 88 -9.85 9.12 -6.85
N ARG A 89 -9.70 9.40 -5.54
CA ARG A 89 -10.26 8.58 -4.46
C ARG A 89 -11.79 8.58 -4.48
N LYS A 90 -12.43 9.75 -4.59
CA LYS A 90 -13.88 9.85 -4.73
C LYS A 90 -14.41 9.04 -5.91
N GLN A 91 -13.67 8.99 -7.02
CA GLN A 91 -14.02 8.14 -8.16
C GLN A 91 -13.87 6.64 -7.85
N ARG A 92 -12.84 6.22 -7.09
CA ARG A 92 -12.66 4.82 -6.65
C ARG A 92 -13.81 4.37 -5.75
N VAL A 93 -14.16 5.19 -4.76
CA VAL A 93 -15.31 4.94 -3.86
C VAL A 93 -16.61 4.81 -4.65
N ARG A 94 -16.87 5.70 -5.61
CA ARG A 94 -18.06 5.61 -6.48
C ARG A 94 -18.10 4.32 -7.30
N ARG A 95 -16.94 3.76 -7.66
CA ARG A 95 -16.82 2.52 -8.43
C ARG A 95 -16.79 1.27 -7.55
N GLN A 96 -16.88 1.43 -6.24
CA GLN A 96 -16.82 0.34 -5.25
C GLN A 96 -15.60 -0.58 -5.44
N VAL A 97 -14.43 0.00 -5.81
CA VAL A 97 -13.18 -0.75 -5.93
C VAL A 97 -12.45 -0.69 -4.60
N PRO A 98 -12.33 -1.79 -3.86
CA PRO A 98 -11.68 -1.81 -2.56
C PRO A 98 -10.19 -1.52 -2.66
N VAL A 99 -9.66 -0.89 -1.61
CA VAL A 99 -8.24 -0.53 -1.48
C VAL A 99 -7.62 -1.37 -0.37
N ILE A 100 -6.52 -2.05 -0.70
CA ILE A 100 -5.77 -2.90 0.22
C ILE A 100 -4.39 -2.29 0.40
N SER A 101 -4.04 -1.91 1.62
CA SER A 101 -2.71 -1.35 1.93
C SER A 101 -1.77 -2.42 2.44
N ILE A 102 -0.62 -2.57 1.79
CA ILE A 102 0.45 -3.46 2.26
C ILE A 102 1.37 -2.64 3.17
N VAL A 103 1.39 -2.98 4.44
CA VAL A 103 2.24 -2.35 5.45
C VAL A 103 3.20 -3.37 6.03
N GLY A 104 4.33 -2.91 6.54
CA GLY A 104 5.31 -3.79 7.18
C GLY A 104 6.68 -3.13 7.24
N TYR A 105 7.57 -3.78 7.95
CA TYR A 105 8.93 -3.28 8.14
C TYR A 105 9.70 -3.21 6.81
N THR A 106 10.78 -2.40 6.77
CA THR A 106 11.67 -2.38 5.61
C THR A 106 12.22 -3.77 5.34
N ASN A 107 12.36 -4.13 4.08
CA ASN A 107 12.81 -5.46 3.64
C ASN A 107 11.88 -6.65 4.00
N ALA A 108 10.64 -6.43 4.42
CA ALA A 108 9.67 -7.50 4.60
C ALA A 108 9.21 -8.14 3.27
N GLY A 109 9.51 -7.50 2.13
CA GLY A 109 9.19 -8.00 0.79
C GLY A 109 7.89 -7.45 0.19
N LYS A 110 7.45 -6.24 0.59
CA LYS A 110 6.20 -5.61 0.12
C LYS A 110 6.14 -5.45 -1.39
N SER A 111 7.14 -4.83 -1.98
CA SER A 111 7.20 -4.60 -3.45
C SER A 111 7.34 -5.92 -4.21
N THR A 112 8.06 -6.90 -3.66
CA THR A 112 8.14 -8.25 -4.23
C THR A 112 6.77 -8.92 -4.23
N LEU A 113 6.03 -8.85 -3.12
CA LEU A 113 4.68 -9.39 -3.01
C LEU A 113 3.74 -8.74 -4.04
N LEU A 114 3.78 -7.41 -4.16
CA LEU A 114 2.94 -6.69 -5.12
C LEU A 114 3.23 -7.14 -6.56
N ASN A 115 4.50 -7.26 -6.94
CA ASN A 115 4.90 -7.76 -8.25
C ASN A 115 4.40 -9.20 -8.49
N THR A 116 4.53 -10.06 -7.48
CA THR A 116 4.09 -11.46 -7.57
C THR A 116 2.58 -11.59 -7.74
N MET A 117 1.79 -10.80 -6.99
CA MET A 117 0.33 -10.78 -7.16
C MET A 117 -0.11 -10.29 -8.54
N MET A 118 0.64 -9.37 -9.15
CA MET A 118 0.37 -8.93 -10.52
C MET A 118 0.64 -9.99 -11.58
N GLU A 119 1.56 -10.92 -11.29
CA GLU A 119 1.91 -12.04 -12.16
C GLU A 119 1.05 -13.28 -11.89
N SER A 120 0.09 -13.23 -10.95
CA SER A 120 -0.81 -14.34 -10.65
C SER A 120 -1.77 -14.61 -11.82
N GLU A 121 -2.27 -15.84 -11.90
CA GLU A 121 -3.20 -16.28 -12.96
C GLU A 121 -4.49 -15.46 -13.01
N TYR A 122 -4.91 -14.92 -11.86
CA TYR A 122 -6.08 -14.06 -11.76
C TYR A 122 -5.88 -12.68 -12.40
N SER A 123 -4.63 -12.28 -12.63
CA SER A 123 -4.26 -10.95 -13.16
C SER A 123 -4.14 -10.88 -14.67
N ASN A 124 -4.90 -11.64 -15.47
CA ASN A 124 -4.94 -11.57 -16.94
C ASN A 124 -5.29 -10.19 -17.53
N VAL A 125 -4.99 -9.13 -16.80
CA VAL A 125 -4.96 -7.78 -17.36
C VAL A 125 -3.65 -7.68 -18.13
N LYS A 126 -3.71 -7.60 -19.47
CA LYS A 126 -2.60 -7.13 -20.31
C LYS A 126 -2.14 -5.80 -19.72
N ALA A 127 -1.22 -5.87 -18.76
CA ALA A 127 -0.79 -4.72 -18.04
C ALA A 127 0.43 -4.15 -18.75
N GLU A 128 0.27 -2.99 -19.33
CA GLU A 128 1.35 -2.01 -19.48
C GLU A 128 1.90 -1.55 -18.10
N ASN A 129 1.84 -2.44 -17.09
CA ASN A 129 2.22 -2.12 -15.73
C ASN A 129 3.71 -2.39 -15.58
N LYS A 130 4.50 -1.31 -15.51
CA LYS A 130 5.90 -1.36 -15.12
C LYS A 130 6.01 -2.11 -13.78
N LYS A 131 6.90 -3.10 -13.70
CA LYS A 131 7.21 -3.79 -12.44
C LYS A 131 7.66 -2.79 -11.40
N VAL A 132 7.20 -2.98 -10.17
CA VAL A 132 7.71 -2.22 -9.02
C VAL A 132 9.17 -2.61 -8.80
N PHE A 133 10.02 -1.63 -8.57
CA PHE A 133 11.42 -1.89 -8.28
C PHE A 133 11.53 -2.60 -6.93
N SER A 134 11.81 -3.90 -6.97
CA SER A 134 12.05 -4.70 -5.76
C SER A 134 13.54 -4.95 -5.62
N ASP A 135 14.15 -4.31 -4.64
CA ASP A 135 15.54 -4.51 -4.26
C ASP A 135 15.58 -4.99 -2.81
N ASP A 136 16.54 -5.84 -2.46
CA ASP A 136 16.76 -6.31 -1.07
C ASP A 136 17.28 -5.18 -0.15
N MET A 137 17.21 -3.94 -0.61
CA MET A 137 17.64 -2.76 0.11
C MET A 137 16.56 -2.16 0.99
N VAL A 138 16.96 -1.55 2.11
CA VAL A 138 16.09 -0.77 2.99
C VAL A 138 15.48 0.41 2.23
N PHE A 139 14.17 0.64 2.39
CA PHE A 139 13.43 1.71 1.72
C PHE A 139 13.42 1.62 0.19
N ALA A 140 13.21 0.42 -0.36
CA ALA A 140 13.08 0.24 -1.79
C ALA A 140 11.94 1.07 -2.40
N THR A 141 10.84 1.23 -1.66
CA THR A 141 9.65 2.01 -2.06
C THR A 141 9.51 3.25 -1.17
N LEU A 142 9.49 4.43 -1.77
CA LEU A 142 9.19 5.71 -1.13
C LEU A 142 7.85 6.27 -1.62
N ASP A 143 7.61 6.20 -2.90
CA ASP A 143 6.37 6.65 -3.53
C ASP A 143 5.30 5.56 -3.43
N THR A 144 4.08 5.92 -3.04
CA THR A 144 2.97 4.96 -3.01
C THR A 144 2.63 4.49 -4.41
N GLU A 145 2.79 3.21 -4.68
CA GLU A 145 2.38 2.60 -5.93
C GLU A 145 1.03 1.90 -5.79
N LEU A 146 0.10 2.23 -6.67
CA LEU A 146 -1.24 1.64 -6.72
C LEU A 146 -1.32 0.67 -7.89
N ARG A 147 -1.68 -0.58 -7.62
CA ARG A 147 -1.82 -1.64 -8.62
C ARG A 147 -3.19 -2.29 -8.53
N LYS A 148 -3.80 -2.55 -9.68
CA LYS A 148 -5.06 -3.29 -9.75
C LYS A 148 -4.75 -4.77 -9.90
N VAL A 149 -5.34 -5.58 -9.04
CA VAL A 149 -5.26 -7.03 -9.07
C VAL A 149 -6.68 -7.58 -9.16
N ARG A 150 -6.88 -8.62 -9.96
CA ARG A 150 -8.13 -9.37 -10.01
C ARG A 150 -8.09 -10.43 -8.92
N LEU A 151 -9.12 -10.47 -8.09
CA LEU A 151 -9.28 -11.44 -7.01
C LEU A 151 -9.89 -12.76 -7.55
N PRO A 152 -9.76 -13.87 -6.82
CA PRO A 152 -10.24 -15.17 -7.25
C PRO A 152 -11.72 -15.24 -7.64
N GLY A 153 -12.61 -14.47 -7.00
CA GLY A 153 -14.02 -14.36 -7.40
C GLY A 153 -14.27 -13.40 -8.58
N GLY A 154 -13.20 -12.85 -9.19
CA GLY A 154 -13.28 -11.99 -10.37
C GLY A 154 -13.40 -10.50 -10.07
N ARG A 155 -13.76 -10.07 -8.86
CA ARG A 155 -13.76 -8.66 -8.47
C ARG A 155 -12.34 -8.09 -8.51
N ARG A 156 -12.24 -6.79 -8.75
CA ARG A 156 -10.96 -6.08 -8.80
C ARG A 156 -10.72 -5.34 -7.50
N ALA A 157 -9.49 -5.40 -7.01
CA ALA A 157 -9.03 -4.60 -5.87
C ALA A 157 -7.80 -3.77 -6.26
N VAL A 158 -7.57 -2.67 -5.55
CA VAL A 158 -6.36 -1.84 -5.69
C VAL A 158 -5.45 -2.12 -4.52
N PHE A 159 -4.27 -2.64 -4.79
CA PHE A 159 -3.21 -2.81 -3.80
C PHE A 159 -2.29 -1.59 -3.80
N SER A 160 -1.94 -1.14 -2.62
CA SER A 160 -1.07 0.00 -2.36
C SER A 160 0.19 -0.49 -1.67
N ASP A 161 1.36 -0.34 -2.31
CA ASP A 161 2.65 -0.49 -1.62
C ASP A 161 2.95 0.80 -0.86
N THR A 162 3.30 0.67 0.41
CA THR A 162 3.59 1.80 1.29
C THR A 162 5.07 1.84 1.66
N VAL A 163 5.52 2.99 2.15
CA VAL A 163 6.87 3.15 2.70
C VAL A 163 7.10 2.13 3.82
N GLY A 164 8.23 1.42 3.77
CA GLY A 164 8.59 0.47 4.82
C GLY A 164 8.83 1.16 6.16
N PHE A 165 8.22 0.63 7.22
CA PHE A 165 8.44 1.12 8.56
C PHE A 165 9.83 0.74 9.09
N ILE A 166 10.39 1.59 9.94
CA ILE A 166 11.59 1.31 10.72
C ILE A 166 11.38 1.71 12.17
N LYS A 167 12.08 1.04 13.07
CA LYS A 167 12.07 1.37 14.49
C LYS A 167 12.59 2.79 14.72
N LYS A 168 11.88 3.57 15.53
CA LYS A 168 12.23 4.96 15.88
C LYS A 168 12.41 5.85 14.64
N LEU A 169 11.41 5.88 13.75
CA LEU A 169 11.34 6.87 12.68
C LEU A 169 11.31 8.28 13.33
N PRO A 170 12.22 9.19 12.94
CA PRO A 170 12.18 10.56 13.43
C PRO A 170 10.84 11.23 13.10
N THR A 171 10.37 12.06 14.03
CA THR A 171 9.05 12.74 13.92
C THR A 171 8.98 13.60 12.66
N GLU A 172 10.07 14.25 12.28
CA GLU A 172 10.17 15.08 11.08
C GLU A 172 9.95 14.28 9.78
N ILE A 173 10.40 13.03 9.80
CA ILE A 173 10.19 12.11 8.67
C ILE A 173 8.73 11.65 8.64
N ILE A 174 8.16 11.26 9.79
CA ILE A 174 6.73 10.87 9.87
C ILE A 174 5.84 12.01 9.40
N GLU A 175 6.11 13.25 9.83
CA GLU A 175 5.34 14.42 9.39
C GLU A 175 5.46 14.70 7.88
N ALA A 176 6.66 14.55 7.31
CA ALA A 176 6.86 14.77 5.88
C ALA A 176 6.15 13.73 5.01
N PHE A 177 6.11 12.47 5.48
CA PHE A 177 5.45 11.35 4.77
C PHE A 177 4.02 11.07 5.25
N LYS A 178 3.46 11.94 6.10
CA LYS A 178 2.11 11.78 6.64
C LYS A 178 1.08 11.57 5.54
N GLU A 179 1.16 12.33 4.45
CA GLU A 179 0.24 12.25 3.32
C GLU A 179 0.36 10.91 2.57
N THR A 180 1.56 10.35 2.45
CA THR A 180 1.78 9.02 1.87
C THR A 180 1.23 7.92 2.78
N LEU A 181 1.38 8.09 4.10
CA LEU A 181 0.82 7.19 5.09
C LEU A 181 -0.70 7.34 5.23
N GLU A 182 -1.27 8.48 4.83
CA GLU A 182 -2.72 8.70 4.85
C GLU A 182 -3.50 7.78 3.90
N GLU A 183 -2.88 7.19 2.88
CA GLU A 183 -3.53 6.17 2.07
C GLU A 183 -3.97 4.96 2.92
N ILE A 184 -3.28 4.67 4.03
CA ILE A 184 -3.65 3.61 4.98
C ILE A 184 -5.02 3.91 5.63
N LYS A 185 -5.33 5.18 5.92
CA LYS A 185 -6.63 5.58 6.50
C LYS A 185 -7.84 5.21 5.65
N TYR A 186 -7.62 5.06 4.36
CA TYR A 186 -8.66 4.83 3.37
C TYR A 186 -8.64 3.41 2.83
N ALA A 187 -7.81 2.55 3.42
CA ALA A 187 -7.81 1.14 3.11
C ALA A 187 -9.08 0.46 3.64
N ASP A 188 -9.57 -0.51 2.89
CA ASP A 188 -10.65 -1.40 3.29
C ASP A 188 -10.10 -2.65 3.97
N LEU A 189 -8.81 -2.97 3.72
CA LEU A 189 -8.06 -4.04 4.36
C LEU A 189 -6.58 -3.64 4.46
N ILE A 190 -5.93 -3.98 5.57
CA ILE A 190 -4.49 -3.85 5.74
C ILE A 190 -3.85 -5.24 5.71
N ILE A 191 -2.88 -5.44 4.83
CA ILE A 191 -1.98 -6.59 4.85
C ILE A 191 -0.74 -6.19 5.66
N HIS A 192 -0.58 -6.77 6.84
CA HIS A 192 0.61 -6.60 7.67
C HIS A 192 1.64 -7.67 7.31
N LEU A 193 2.61 -7.28 6.47
CA LEU A 193 3.66 -8.18 5.97
C LEU A 193 4.86 -8.20 6.91
N ILE A 194 5.24 -9.41 7.35
CA ILE A 194 6.28 -9.65 8.33
C ILE A 194 7.28 -10.65 7.75
N ASP A 195 8.58 -10.37 7.86
CA ASP A 195 9.62 -11.37 7.57
C ASP A 195 9.69 -12.38 8.73
N ILE A 196 9.37 -13.66 8.44
CA ILE A 196 9.34 -14.70 9.47
C ILE A 196 10.72 -15.00 10.06
N ASN A 197 11.79 -14.67 9.33
CA ASN A 197 13.17 -14.94 9.76
C ASN A 197 13.80 -13.78 10.54
N ASP A 198 13.03 -12.71 10.80
CA ASP A 198 13.54 -11.57 11.54
C ASP A 198 13.60 -11.91 13.04
N GLU A 199 14.75 -11.72 13.68
CA GLU A 199 14.95 -11.97 15.11
C GLU A 199 14.04 -11.09 16.00
N ASN A 200 13.54 -9.98 15.47
CA ASN A 200 12.71 -9.00 16.16
C ASN A 200 11.24 -9.01 15.72
N VAL A 201 10.72 -10.12 15.22
CA VAL A 201 9.35 -10.24 14.67
C VAL A 201 8.28 -9.61 15.57
N LEU A 202 8.31 -9.90 16.88
CA LEU A 202 7.33 -9.36 17.84
C LEU A 202 7.43 -7.84 17.96
N ASN A 203 8.64 -7.30 18.10
CA ASN A 203 8.86 -5.85 18.16
C ASN A 203 8.43 -5.14 16.86
N HIS A 204 8.66 -5.75 15.70
CA HIS A 204 8.26 -5.19 14.41
C HIS A 204 6.74 -5.21 14.24
N LYS A 205 6.08 -6.27 14.72
CA LYS A 205 4.63 -6.36 14.75
C LYS A 205 4.02 -5.26 15.62
N GLU A 206 4.50 -5.11 16.85
CA GLU A 206 4.04 -4.06 17.78
C GLU A 206 4.26 -2.65 17.20
N THR A 207 5.47 -2.37 16.71
CA THR A 207 5.80 -1.06 16.11
C THR A 207 4.86 -0.72 14.94
N THR A 208 4.56 -1.69 14.08
CA THR A 208 3.65 -1.48 12.94
C THR A 208 2.23 -1.24 13.42
N THR A 209 1.75 -2.01 14.40
CA THR A 209 0.40 -1.87 14.98
C THR A 209 0.23 -0.51 15.66
N GLU A 210 1.21 -0.06 16.45
CA GLU A 210 1.21 1.26 17.05
C GLU A 210 1.18 2.39 16.01
N LEU A 211 1.93 2.24 14.91
CA LEU A 211 1.96 3.23 13.84
C LEU A 211 0.62 3.29 13.10
N ILE A 212 0.00 2.15 12.82
CA ILE A 212 -1.34 2.09 12.22
C ILE A 212 -2.34 2.82 13.14
N GLY A 213 -2.33 2.55 14.46
CA GLY A 213 -3.20 3.22 15.43
C GLY A 213 -2.96 4.74 15.55
N LYS A 214 -1.74 5.23 15.26
CA LYS A 214 -1.44 6.68 15.18
C LYS A 214 -1.90 7.33 13.87
N ILE A 215 -2.02 6.55 12.79
CA ILE A 215 -2.41 7.04 11.47
C ILE A 215 -3.92 7.09 11.33
N THR A 216 -4.65 6.12 11.88
CA THR A 216 -6.11 6.00 11.71
C THR A 216 -6.80 5.60 13.01
N ASP A 217 -7.94 6.27 13.27
CA ASP A 217 -8.88 5.90 14.34
C ASP A 217 -9.96 4.93 13.85
N ARG A 218 -9.93 4.56 12.54
CA ARG A 218 -10.88 3.60 11.98
C ARG A 218 -10.45 2.18 12.34
N ASP A 219 -11.42 1.35 12.68
CA ASP A 219 -11.22 -0.09 12.81
C ASP A 219 -11.16 -0.72 11.40
N ILE A 220 -9.94 -0.83 10.88
CA ILE A 220 -9.67 -1.42 9.57
C ILE A 220 -9.23 -2.86 9.80
N PRO A 221 -9.85 -3.85 9.15
CA PRO A 221 -9.44 -5.25 9.30
C PRO A 221 -7.97 -5.43 8.87
N VAL A 222 -7.23 -6.22 9.65
CA VAL A 222 -5.81 -6.50 9.42
C VAL A 222 -5.63 -7.99 9.14
N LEU A 223 -4.96 -8.31 8.03
CA LEU A 223 -4.52 -9.65 7.67
C LEU A 223 -3.01 -9.75 7.94
N THR A 224 -2.60 -10.60 8.87
CA THR A 224 -1.20 -10.84 9.17
C THR A 224 -0.60 -11.82 8.16
N VAL A 225 0.48 -11.42 7.48
CA VAL A 225 1.13 -12.24 6.46
C VAL A 225 2.61 -12.42 6.79
N TYR A 226 3.00 -13.66 7.09
CA TYR A 226 4.41 -14.01 7.28
C TYR A 226 5.04 -14.40 5.95
N ASN A 227 6.04 -13.63 5.53
CA ASN A 227 6.75 -13.79 4.27
C ASN A 227 8.12 -14.48 4.47
N LYS A 228 8.71 -14.91 3.37
CA LYS A 228 10.05 -15.55 3.29
C LYS A 228 10.12 -16.91 3.98
N ILE A 229 9.03 -17.69 3.92
CA ILE A 229 9.01 -19.06 4.45
C ILE A 229 10.02 -19.97 3.77
N ASP A 230 10.45 -19.64 2.56
CA ASP A 230 11.51 -20.32 1.82
C ASP A 230 12.88 -20.32 2.53
N LYS A 231 13.09 -19.37 3.44
CA LYS A 231 14.31 -19.26 4.26
C LYS A 231 14.17 -19.81 5.67
N ALA A 232 12.96 -20.23 6.08
CA ALA A 232 12.71 -20.68 7.44
C ALA A 232 13.29 -22.07 7.68
N ALA A 233 14.04 -22.22 8.76
CA ALA A 233 14.76 -23.47 9.10
C ALA A 233 13.86 -24.69 9.39
N ASN A 234 12.56 -24.47 9.71
CA ASN A 234 11.58 -25.50 10.08
C ASN A 234 10.32 -25.44 9.21
N ASN A 235 10.38 -25.95 8.00
CA ASN A 235 9.25 -25.98 7.05
C ASN A 235 8.00 -26.75 7.53
N LYS A 236 8.08 -27.56 8.59
CA LYS A 236 6.96 -28.43 9.04
C LYS A 236 5.89 -27.75 9.89
N LEU A 237 6.15 -26.56 10.45
CA LEU A 237 5.20 -25.83 11.31
C LEU A 237 4.42 -24.72 10.58
N ILE A 238 4.71 -24.48 9.30
CA ILE A 238 4.27 -23.27 8.57
C ILE A 238 3.06 -23.54 7.64
N THR A 239 2.40 -24.69 7.77
CA THR A 239 1.33 -25.10 6.85
C THR A 239 -0.09 -24.74 7.28
N ALA A 240 -0.27 -24.23 8.49
CA ALA A 240 -1.61 -23.88 8.99
C ALA A 240 -1.91 -22.39 8.75
N SER A 241 -2.13 -22.01 7.49
CA SER A 241 -2.73 -20.71 7.18
C SER A 241 -4.20 -20.69 7.65
N THR A 242 -4.60 -19.58 8.24
CA THR A 242 -5.99 -19.28 8.62
C THR A 242 -6.43 -18.02 7.89
N TYR A 243 -7.71 -17.67 7.92
CA TYR A 243 -8.19 -16.42 7.32
C TYR A 243 -7.61 -15.14 7.96
N ASP A 244 -6.92 -15.25 9.11
CA ASP A 244 -6.31 -14.12 9.81
C ASP A 244 -4.77 -14.11 9.75
N VAL A 245 -4.17 -15.28 9.48
CA VAL A 245 -2.72 -15.45 9.42
C VAL A 245 -2.35 -16.34 8.24
N ILE A 246 -1.59 -15.78 7.30
CA ILE A 246 -1.13 -16.48 6.09
C ILE A 246 0.40 -16.54 6.06
N TYR A 247 0.92 -17.67 5.61
CA TYR A 247 2.36 -17.90 5.44
C TYR A 247 2.69 -18.02 3.96
N ILE A 248 3.59 -17.16 3.45
CA ILE A 248 3.92 -17.08 2.03
C ILE A 248 5.43 -17.05 1.75
N SER A 249 5.80 -17.36 0.52
CA SER A 249 7.03 -16.85 -0.08
C SER A 249 6.69 -16.03 -1.31
N ALA A 250 6.76 -14.72 -1.19
CA ALA A 250 6.54 -13.82 -2.33
C ALA A 250 7.56 -14.07 -3.46
N LYS A 251 8.81 -14.38 -3.11
CA LYS A 251 9.88 -14.65 -4.08
C LYS A 251 9.63 -15.94 -4.87
N ASN A 252 9.21 -17.01 -4.20
CA ASN A 252 9.02 -18.33 -4.81
C ASN A 252 7.55 -18.59 -5.19
N LYS A 253 6.69 -17.57 -5.09
CA LYS A 253 5.25 -17.63 -5.41
C LYS A 253 4.48 -18.70 -4.61
N LEU A 254 4.93 -19.03 -3.39
CA LEU A 254 4.27 -20.02 -2.55
C LEU A 254 3.10 -19.39 -1.79
N ASN A 255 1.92 -20.05 -1.80
CA ASN A 255 0.69 -19.67 -1.10
C ASN A 255 0.17 -18.26 -1.46
N ILE A 256 0.47 -17.76 -2.66
CA ILE A 256 -0.07 -16.46 -3.13
C ILE A 256 -1.55 -16.58 -3.45
N ASP A 257 -1.99 -17.71 -3.97
CA ASP A 257 -3.39 -18.09 -4.18
C ASP A 257 -4.17 -18.07 -2.86
N VAL A 258 -3.63 -18.71 -1.81
CA VAL A 258 -4.23 -18.71 -0.45
C VAL A 258 -4.34 -17.30 0.10
N LEU A 259 -3.33 -16.46 -0.11
CA LEU A 259 -3.38 -15.05 0.28
C LEU A 259 -4.50 -14.29 -0.46
N LEU A 260 -4.59 -14.47 -1.77
CA LEU A 260 -5.61 -13.79 -2.58
C LEU A 260 -7.02 -14.25 -2.23
N GLU A 261 -7.21 -15.54 -1.90
CA GLU A 261 -8.49 -16.07 -1.40
C GLU A 261 -8.87 -15.46 -0.03
N ALA A 262 -7.93 -15.36 0.90
CA ALA A 262 -8.18 -14.74 2.19
C ALA A 262 -8.51 -13.24 2.07
N VAL A 263 -7.83 -12.54 1.17
CA VAL A 263 -8.13 -11.13 0.85
C VAL A 263 -9.52 -10.99 0.25
N ASP A 264 -9.86 -11.86 -0.71
CA ASP A 264 -11.15 -11.86 -1.39
C ASP A 264 -12.29 -12.09 -0.39
N PHE A 265 -12.14 -13.10 0.47
CA PHE A 265 -13.11 -13.41 1.52
C PHE A 265 -13.32 -12.24 2.51
N LYS A 266 -12.20 -11.63 2.99
CA LYS A 266 -12.29 -10.52 3.97
C LYS A 266 -12.95 -9.26 3.40
N ILE A 267 -12.84 -9.04 2.11
CA ILE A 267 -13.38 -7.83 1.45
C ILE A 267 -14.77 -8.06 0.88
N ASN A 268 -14.98 -9.21 0.27
CA ASN A 268 -16.17 -9.48 -0.54
C ASN A 268 -17.12 -10.49 0.09
N GLY A 269 -16.70 -11.17 1.18
CA GLY A 269 -17.49 -12.24 1.80
C GLY A 269 -17.39 -13.57 1.07
N GLU A 270 -18.35 -14.45 1.34
CA GLU A 270 -18.42 -15.76 0.73
C GLU A 270 -18.80 -15.69 -0.74
N LYS A 271 -18.33 -16.68 -1.49
CA LYS A 271 -18.59 -16.83 -2.91
C LYS A 271 -18.85 -18.30 -3.23
N HIS A 272 -19.71 -18.54 -4.19
CA HIS A 272 -20.13 -19.88 -4.58
C HIS A 272 -20.18 -20.00 -6.09
N LYS A 273 -19.99 -21.23 -6.59
CA LYS A 273 -20.11 -21.55 -8.02
C LYS A 273 -21.57 -21.85 -8.35
N TYR A 274 -22.13 -21.14 -9.32
CA TYR A 274 -23.49 -21.28 -9.77
C TYR A 274 -23.55 -21.59 -11.26
N THR A 275 -24.54 -22.40 -11.66
CA THR A 275 -24.90 -22.57 -13.06
C THR A 275 -26.05 -21.61 -13.38
N LEU A 276 -25.84 -20.72 -14.35
CA LEU A 276 -26.82 -19.76 -14.83
C LEU A 276 -27.30 -20.11 -16.24
N LYS A 277 -28.60 -19.81 -16.53
CA LYS A 277 -29.14 -19.71 -17.90
C LYS A 277 -29.62 -18.28 -18.12
N ILE A 278 -28.95 -17.52 -19.00
CA ILE A 278 -29.35 -16.17 -19.36
C ILE A 278 -29.99 -16.21 -20.74
N PRO A 279 -31.27 -15.78 -20.91
CA PRO A 279 -31.95 -15.75 -22.18
C PRO A 279 -31.33 -14.69 -23.13
N ASN A 280 -31.51 -14.89 -24.44
CA ASN A 280 -30.99 -13.99 -25.48
C ASN A 280 -31.44 -12.52 -25.30
N SER A 281 -32.63 -12.30 -24.72
CA SER A 281 -33.13 -10.96 -24.40
C SER A 281 -32.23 -10.19 -23.42
N ASN A 282 -31.52 -10.90 -22.55
CA ASN A 282 -30.69 -10.34 -21.48
C ASN A 282 -29.19 -10.66 -21.65
N ILE A 283 -28.77 -11.01 -22.85
CA ILE A 283 -27.40 -11.46 -23.16
C ILE A 283 -26.32 -10.46 -22.71
N LYS A 284 -26.66 -9.18 -22.50
CA LYS A 284 -25.77 -8.16 -21.97
C LYS A 284 -25.26 -8.48 -20.56
N GLU A 285 -26.07 -9.15 -19.74
CA GLU A 285 -25.69 -9.57 -18.39
C GLU A 285 -24.62 -10.69 -18.45
N TYR A 286 -24.71 -11.61 -19.42
CA TYR A 286 -23.68 -12.60 -19.65
C TYR A 286 -22.33 -11.95 -20.00
N TYR A 287 -22.30 -11.02 -20.97
CA TYR A 287 -21.07 -10.33 -21.33
C TYR A 287 -20.50 -9.52 -20.16
N TRP A 288 -21.37 -8.90 -19.36
CA TRP A 288 -20.93 -8.20 -18.14
C TRP A 288 -20.28 -9.16 -17.14
N LEU A 289 -20.85 -10.35 -16.96
CA LEU A 289 -20.26 -11.39 -16.11
C LEU A 289 -18.92 -11.88 -16.65
N CYS A 290 -18.77 -12.10 -17.93
CA CYS A 290 -17.50 -12.46 -18.56
C CYS A 290 -16.39 -11.42 -18.29
N ASP A 291 -16.74 -10.14 -18.35
CA ASP A 291 -15.78 -9.05 -18.08
C ASP A 291 -15.41 -8.90 -16.60
N ASN A 292 -16.32 -9.26 -15.69
CA ASN A 292 -16.21 -8.93 -14.28
C ASN A 292 -16.13 -10.12 -13.32
N ARG A 293 -16.39 -11.35 -13.80
CA ARG A 293 -16.37 -12.60 -13.05
C ARG A 293 -15.61 -13.67 -13.81
N PHE A 294 -15.33 -14.78 -13.13
CA PHE A 294 -14.85 -15.97 -13.81
C PHE A 294 -16.04 -16.77 -14.30
N VAL A 295 -16.12 -16.94 -15.61
CA VAL A 295 -17.15 -17.69 -16.35
C VAL A 295 -16.47 -18.88 -17.01
N GLU A 296 -17.07 -20.07 -16.81
CA GLU A 296 -16.59 -21.35 -17.33
C GLU A 296 -17.73 -22.10 -18.01
N ASP A 297 -17.40 -23.14 -18.77
CA ASP A 297 -18.34 -24.12 -19.35
C ASP A 297 -19.51 -23.46 -20.09
N THR A 298 -19.21 -22.53 -20.98
CA THR A 298 -20.22 -21.75 -21.71
C THR A 298 -20.79 -22.54 -22.87
N GLU A 299 -22.13 -22.72 -22.88
CA GLU A 299 -22.89 -23.37 -23.97
C GLU A 299 -24.01 -22.43 -24.42
N PHE A 300 -24.08 -22.17 -25.74
CA PHE A 300 -25.15 -21.42 -26.34
C PHE A 300 -26.19 -22.37 -26.88
N ASP A 301 -27.46 -22.18 -26.49
CA ASP A 301 -28.62 -22.84 -27.12
C ASP A 301 -29.47 -21.79 -27.87
N GLY A 302 -30.48 -22.21 -28.61
CA GLY A 302 -31.31 -21.29 -29.40
C GLY A 302 -32.09 -20.27 -28.55
N GLU A 303 -32.19 -20.47 -27.24
CA GLU A 303 -32.95 -19.64 -26.30
C GLU A 303 -32.05 -18.69 -25.48
N GLY A 304 -30.78 -19.05 -25.27
CA GLY A 304 -29.87 -18.26 -24.45
C GLY A 304 -28.49 -18.90 -24.31
N VAL A 305 -27.84 -18.59 -23.18
CA VAL A 305 -26.51 -19.11 -22.84
C VAL A 305 -26.54 -19.74 -21.43
N ASN A 306 -26.01 -20.96 -21.34
CA ASN A 306 -25.77 -21.69 -20.09
C ASN A 306 -24.29 -21.59 -19.76
N PHE A 307 -23.91 -21.35 -18.50
CA PHE A 307 -22.52 -21.25 -18.09
C PHE A 307 -22.38 -21.37 -16.58
N ASN A 308 -21.19 -21.71 -16.13
CA ASN A 308 -20.81 -21.69 -14.73
C ASN A 308 -20.14 -20.36 -14.40
N VAL A 309 -20.45 -19.79 -13.22
CA VAL A 309 -19.90 -18.53 -12.77
C VAL A 309 -19.74 -18.50 -11.26
N ILE A 310 -18.69 -17.84 -10.76
CA ILE A 310 -18.49 -17.56 -9.36
C ILE A 310 -19.20 -16.25 -9.01
N LEU A 311 -20.19 -16.31 -8.10
CA LEU A 311 -20.91 -15.15 -7.57
C LEU A 311 -20.70 -15.03 -6.07
N TYR A 312 -20.67 -13.80 -5.58
CA TYR A 312 -20.68 -13.50 -4.14
C TYR A 312 -22.11 -13.46 -3.62
N ASP A 313 -22.27 -13.63 -2.29
CA ASP A 313 -23.59 -13.69 -1.66
C ASP A 313 -24.44 -12.44 -1.92
N ASP A 314 -23.82 -11.26 -2.00
CA ASP A 314 -24.49 -10.00 -2.33
C ASP A 314 -25.04 -9.93 -3.76
N GLU A 315 -24.57 -10.81 -4.65
CA GLU A 315 -24.97 -10.88 -6.06
C GLU A 315 -26.05 -11.95 -6.31
N LYS A 316 -26.18 -12.93 -5.42
CA LYS A 316 -27.16 -14.04 -5.56
C LYS A 316 -28.57 -13.54 -5.82
N GLY A 317 -28.99 -12.47 -5.13
CA GLY A 317 -30.30 -11.87 -5.31
C GLY A 317 -30.55 -11.30 -6.71
N ARG A 318 -29.53 -10.71 -7.33
CA ARG A 318 -29.62 -10.12 -8.68
C ARG A 318 -29.79 -11.18 -9.77
N TYR A 319 -29.13 -12.31 -9.62
CA TYR A 319 -29.11 -13.38 -10.62
C TYR A 319 -30.04 -14.55 -10.28
N GLY A 320 -30.83 -14.45 -9.18
CA GLY A 320 -31.72 -15.51 -8.72
C GLY A 320 -32.68 -16.08 -9.78
N ASN A 321 -33.19 -15.22 -10.68
CA ASN A 321 -34.08 -15.63 -11.77
C ASN A 321 -33.39 -16.45 -12.88
N TYR A 322 -32.06 -16.47 -12.90
CA TYR A 322 -31.25 -17.18 -13.91
C TYR A 322 -30.58 -18.43 -13.36
N LEU A 323 -30.72 -18.70 -12.03
CA LEU A 323 -30.12 -19.86 -11.38
C LEU A 323 -30.76 -21.16 -11.87
N LYS A 324 -29.94 -22.10 -12.34
CA LYS A 324 -30.36 -23.49 -12.64
C LYS A 324 -30.03 -24.46 -11.49
N GLY A 325 -29.03 -24.17 -10.66
CA GLY A 325 -28.60 -25.00 -9.54
C GLY A 325 -27.31 -24.45 -8.91
N GLU A 326 -27.05 -24.84 -7.67
CA GLU A 326 -25.72 -24.69 -7.05
C GLU A 326 -24.87 -25.89 -7.51
N SER A 327 -23.71 -25.62 -8.10
CA SER A 327 -22.73 -26.68 -8.36
C SER A 327 -22.01 -26.94 -7.03
N ASN A 328 -22.33 -28.07 -6.39
CA ASN A 328 -21.53 -28.58 -5.29
C ASN A 328 -20.19 -29.07 -5.83
N GLU A 329 -19.12 -28.23 -5.75
CA GLU A 329 -17.72 -28.67 -5.71
C GLU A 329 -16.90 -27.69 -4.86
#